data_a6403f508d115ea5dd53893f23ed9407
#
_entry.id   a6403f508d115ea5dd53893f23ed9407
#
_cell.length_a   1.000
_cell.length_b   1.000
_cell.length_c   1.000
_cell.angle_alpha   90.00
_cell.angle_beta   90.00
_cell.angle_gamma   90.00
#
_symmetry.space_group_name_H-M   'P 1'
#
loop_
_entity.id
_entity.type
_entity.pdbx_description
1 polymer ?
#
loop_
_entity_poly.entity_id
_entity_poly.type
_entity_poly.pdbx_seq_one_letter_code
_entity_poly.pdbx_strand_id
1 'polypeptide(L)'
;DLHSFPTRRSSDLLNNQMSSQKKISRPSEDPVVAIRALRLRSNLSEINQYYEKNIPDADAWLNVTETALENMKTILSDIRTQCTYGASDQLKAEDRKTILTQLESLRKQIYSEGNSDHAGRTVFTGYRTNCKLTFMEDESNTEYNIQQKFSYEDIGEHRYYDGQVELKTAEEMSQKVTTSDTKQYTYDRIRLAYGNIGSLKDKDGNEIAVGKTGTLSYHYTDNTGAAKTGDLNVTVYETEDDWKKAVKAGNMPEDGAAFIKSTGELVLGNEASETLKQSKASIELNYDKKGFNSGEVRPEYYFNCTDITDAKNKITYEKYDANGNEIYQDIDYIIAVNQTLTVNTNASDVFNADIGRDVDEMINAVKAAIDANDKVDKIKDMMSQAAYSGVSAQENLQ
;
A
#
# COMPACT_ATOMS: atom_id res chain seq x y z
N ASP A 1 -69.35 57.63 14.04
CA ASP A 1 -68.89 56.29 13.85
C ASP A 1 -67.37 56.15 13.41
N LEU A 2 -66.61 57.26 13.50
CA LEU A 2 -65.20 57.24 13.08
C LEU A 2 -64.21 56.77 14.19
N HIS A 3 -64.70 56.53 15.41
CA HIS A 3 -63.84 56.11 16.55
C HIS A 3 -63.78 54.62 16.82
N SER A 4 -64.58 53.79 16.11
CA SER A 4 -64.58 52.33 16.36
C SER A 4 -63.58 51.55 15.55
N PHE A 5 -63.05 52.10 14.50
CA PHE A 5 -62.04 51.42 13.60
C PHE A 5 -60.65 51.12 14.21
N PRO A 6 -60.08 52.06 14.97
CA PRO A 6 -58.75 51.79 15.55
C PRO A 6 -58.79 50.74 16.66
N THR A 7 -59.81 50.74 17.48
CA THR A 7 -60.02 49.83 18.63
C THR A 7 -60.32 48.39 18.18
N ARG A 8 -61.11 48.19 17.12
CA ARG A 8 -61.28 46.86 16.52
C ARG A 8 -60.00 46.29 15.95
N ARG A 9 -59.20 47.05 15.21
CA ARG A 9 -57.88 46.62 14.70
C ARG A 9 -56.93 46.25 15.82
N SER A 10 -56.93 47.00 16.93
CA SER A 10 -56.04 46.69 18.08
C SER A 10 -56.50 45.42 18.79
N SER A 11 -57.81 45.22 18.93
CA SER A 11 -58.42 44.03 19.53
C SER A 11 -58.15 42.78 18.70
N ASP A 12 -58.35 42.87 17.37
CA ASP A 12 -58.08 41.79 16.43
C ASP A 12 -56.61 41.43 16.40
N LEU A 13 -55.68 42.41 16.47
CA LEU A 13 -54.25 42.21 16.56
C LEU A 13 -53.88 41.45 17.85
N LEU A 14 -54.41 41.89 19.00
CA LEU A 14 -54.18 41.25 20.29
C LEU A 14 -54.76 39.82 20.33
N ASN A 15 -55.93 39.57 19.79
CA ASN A 15 -56.53 38.26 19.69
C ASN A 15 -55.67 37.32 18.79
N ASN A 16 -55.17 37.83 17.67
CA ASN A 16 -54.27 37.09 16.81
C ASN A 16 -52.92 36.79 17.48
N GLN A 17 -52.39 37.74 18.25
CA GLN A 17 -51.14 37.54 19.03
C GLN A 17 -51.36 36.51 20.15
N MET A 18 -52.50 36.56 20.85
CA MET A 18 -52.83 35.58 21.88
C MET A 18 -53.04 34.18 21.32
N SER A 19 -53.79 34.05 20.23
CA SER A 19 -54.09 32.74 19.61
C SER A 19 -52.84 32.12 18.92
N SER A 20 -52.04 32.93 18.27
CA SER A 20 -50.86 32.47 17.57
C SER A 20 -49.58 32.40 18.43
N GLN A 21 -49.59 33.00 19.62
CA GLN A 21 -48.43 33.19 20.51
C GLN A 21 -47.24 33.89 19.81
N LYS A 22 -47.52 34.64 18.76
CA LYS A 22 -46.52 35.37 17.96
C LYS A 22 -46.78 36.86 18.04
N LYS A 23 -45.69 37.64 18.26
CA LYS A 23 -45.76 39.10 18.33
C LYS A 23 -46.17 39.73 16.99
N ILE A 24 -45.77 39.11 15.87
CA ILE A 24 -46.13 39.50 14.51
C ILE A 24 -46.54 38.28 13.72
N SER A 25 -47.55 38.41 12.88
CA SER A 25 -48.01 37.34 11.99
C SER A 25 -47.44 37.46 10.59
N ARG A 26 -47.19 38.69 10.14
CA ARG A 26 -46.62 39.00 8.82
C ARG A 26 -45.46 39.93 8.92
N PRO A 27 -44.40 39.76 8.05
CA PRO A 27 -43.22 40.65 8.03
C PRO A 27 -43.56 42.14 7.80
N SER A 28 -44.70 42.42 7.19
CA SER A 28 -45.17 43.81 6.94
C SER A 28 -45.70 44.52 8.18
N GLU A 29 -45.99 43.80 9.28
CA GLU A 29 -46.50 44.42 10.53
C GLU A 29 -45.36 45.10 11.31
N ASP A 30 -44.19 44.48 11.38
CA ASP A 30 -42.98 45.07 11.95
C ASP A 30 -41.73 44.45 11.25
N PRO A 31 -41.21 45.11 10.22
CA PRO A 31 -40.08 44.59 9.46
C PRO A 31 -38.82 44.42 10.31
N VAL A 32 -38.59 45.23 11.31
CA VAL A 32 -37.37 45.16 12.18
C VAL A 32 -37.42 43.91 13.06
N VAL A 33 -38.56 43.67 13.69
CA VAL A 33 -38.80 42.46 14.50
C VAL A 33 -38.79 41.22 13.63
N ALA A 34 -39.38 41.28 12.42
CA ALA A 34 -39.38 40.17 11.47
C ALA A 34 -37.94 39.78 11.06
N ILE A 35 -37.09 40.73 10.69
CA ILE A 35 -35.68 40.49 10.31
C ILE A 35 -34.91 39.89 11.50
N ARG A 36 -35.09 40.40 12.71
CA ARG A 36 -34.43 39.86 13.91
C ARG A 36 -34.88 38.42 14.19
N ALA A 37 -36.20 38.16 14.12
CA ALA A 37 -36.73 36.82 14.35
C ALA A 37 -36.27 35.81 13.29
N LEU A 38 -36.23 36.20 12.02
CA LEU A 38 -35.71 35.35 10.94
C LEU A 38 -34.22 35.05 11.15
N ARG A 39 -33.40 36.08 11.50
CA ARG A 39 -31.97 35.88 11.79
C ARG A 39 -31.75 34.93 12.96
N LEU A 40 -32.48 35.09 14.07
CA LEU A 40 -32.38 34.20 15.23
C LEU A 40 -32.82 32.77 14.89
N ARG A 41 -33.86 32.59 14.08
CA ARG A 41 -34.28 31.27 13.62
C ARG A 41 -33.26 30.62 12.68
N SER A 42 -32.66 31.41 11.79
CA SER A 42 -31.57 30.93 10.93
C SER A 42 -30.37 30.47 11.78
N ASN A 43 -29.95 31.30 12.74
CA ASN A 43 -28.85 30.93 13.63
C ASN A 43 -29.16 29.69 14.49
N LEU A 44 -30.39 29.58 14.99
CA LEU A 44 -30.83 28.40 15.75
C LEU A 44 -30.82 27.13 14.87
N SER A 45 -31.32 27.23 13.64
CA SER A 45 -31.31 26.12 12.69
C SER A 45 -29.90 25.70 12.34
N GLU A 46 -28.99 26.65 12.18
CA GLU A 46 -27.56 26.42 11.92
C GLU A 46 -26.87 25.73 13.10
N ILE A 47 -27.12 26.22 14.33
CA ILE A 47 -26.56 25.59 15.55
C ILE A 47 -27.13 24.17 15.73
N ASN A 48 -28.40 23.95 15.49
CA ASN A 48 -28.99 22.61 15.55
C ASN A 48 -28.38 21.67 14.51
N GLN A 49 -28.08 22.16 13.29
CA GLN A 49 -27.40 21.38 12.28
C GLN A 49 -26.00 20.98 12.74
N TYR A 50 -25.23 21.90 13.36
CA TYR A 50 -23.92 21.59 13.91
C TYR A 50 -24.01 20.53 15.01
N TYR A 51 -24.88 20.72 15.98
CA TYR A 51 -24.97 19.90 17.17
C TYR A 51 -25.64 18.52 16.91
N GLU A 52 -26.71 18.48 16.14
CA GLU A 52 -27.51 17.26 15.95
C GLU A 52 -27.03 16.39 14.77
N LYS A 53 -26.25 16.96 13.83
CA LYS A 53 -25.85 16.27 12.60
C LYS A 53 -24.35 16.28 12.37
N ASN A 54 -23.75 17.46 12.19
CA ASN A 54 -22.37 17.56 11.72
C ASN A 54 -21.37 17.00 12.74
N ILE A 55 -21.51 17.38 14.02
CA ILE A 55 -20.60 16.91 15.08
C ILE A 55 -20.73 15.40 15.30
N PRO A 56 -21.93 14.82 15.46
CA PRO A 56 -22.07 13.38 15.63
C PRO A 56 -21.60 12.56 14.41
N ASP A 57 -21.79 13.05 13.18
CA ASP A 57 -21.32 12.36 11.97
C ASP A 57 -19.78 12.42 11.87
N ALA A 58 -19.18 13.57 12.17
CA ALA A 58 -17.73 13.71 12.21
C ALA A 58 -17.09 12.86 13.32
N ASP A 59 -17.68 12.84 14.51
CA ASP A 59 -17.24 12.01 15.63
C ASP A 59 -17.30 10.52 15.29
N ALA A 60 -18.40 10.07 14.71
CA ALA A 60 -18.57 8.69 14.29
C ALA A 60 -17.54 8.29 13.19
N TRP A 61 -17.25 9.20 12.24
CA TRP A 61 -16.22 8.98 11.23
C TRP A 61 -14.84 8.80 11.86
N LEU A 62 -14.45 9.70 12.76
CA LEU A 62 -13.15 9.67 13.44
C LEU A 62 -13.02 8.43 14.33
N ASN A 63 -14.09 8.04 15.04
CA ASN A 63 -14.11 6.82 15.87
C ASN A 63 -13.90 5.55 15.03
N VAL A 64 -14.49 5.45 13.83
CA VAL A 64 -14.26 4.33 12.90
C VAL A 64 -12.78 4.32 12.46
N THR A 65 -12.23 5.49 12.12
CA THR A 65 -10.84 5.63 11.70
C THR A 65 -9.88 5.21 12.83
N GLU A 66 -10.09 5.71 14.05
CA GLU A 66 -9.29 5.36 15.22
C GLU A 66 -9.34 3.85 15.52
N THR A 67 -10.54 3.27 15.53
CA THR A 67 -10.72 1.83 15.78
C THR A 67 -9.99 0.98 14.74
N ALA A 68 -10.09 1.33 13.47
CA ALA A 68 -9.39 0.62 12.39
C ALA A 68 -7.85 0.71 12.55
N LEU A 69 -7.33 1.88 12.97
CA LEU A 69 -5.91 2.07 13.24
C LEU A 69 -5.41 1.25 14.44
N GLU A 70 -6.18 1.21 15.53
CA GLU A 70 -5.85 0.39 16.69
C GLU A 70 -5.84 -1.11 16.35
N ASN A 71 -6.83 -1.56 15.56
CA ASN A 71 -6.89 -2.94 15.06
C ASN A 71 -5.67 -3.26 14.19
N MET A 72 -5.32 -2.40 13.22
CA MET A 72 -4.13 -2.58 12.38
C MET A 72 -2.84 -2.67 13.20
N LYS A 73 -2.66 -1.80 14.19
CA LYS A 73 -1.51 -1.85 15.11
C LYS A 73 -1.44 -3.19 15.84
N THR A 74 -2.58 -3.70 16.32
CA THR A 74 -2.65 -4.99 17.00
C THR A 74 -2.29 -6.13 16.05
N ILE A 75 -2.86 -6.14 14.84
CA ILE A 75 -2.59 -7.16 13.82
C ILE A 75 -1.10 -7.15 13.43
N LEU A 76 -0.47 -5.99 13.26
CA LEU A 76 0.96 -5.90 12.96
C LEU A 76 1.83 -6.43 14.11
N SER A 77 1.44 -6.19 15.37
CA SER A 77 2.10 -6.76 16.53
C SER A 77 1.99 -8.29 16.57
N ASP A 78 0.81 -8.82 16.22
CA ASP A 78 0.57 -10.26 16.16
C ASP A 78 1.37 -10.91 15.04
N ILE A 79 1.43 -10.29 13.85
CA ILE A 79 2.28 -10.75 12.74
C ILE A 79 3.73 -10.82 13.17
N ARG A 80 4.26 -9.76 13.79
CA ARG A 80 5.64 -9.75 14.31
C ARG A 80 5.88 -10.89 15.31
N THR A 81 4.92 -11.13 16.20
CA THR A 81 5.00 -12.20 17.19
C THR A 81 5.03 -13.57 16.52
N GLN A 82 4.13 -13.81 15.54
CA GLN A 82 4.08 -15.06 14.81
C GLN A 82 5.33 -15.29 13.96
N CYS A 83 5.88 -14.26 13.34
CA CYS A 83 7.12 -14.35 12.58
C CYS A 83 8.32 -14.67 13.48
N THR A 84 8.42 -14.02 14.64
CA THR A 84 9.48 -14.30 15.62
C THR A 84 9.37 -15.73 16.14
N TYR A 85 8.17 -16.22 16.40
CA TYR A 85 7.93 -17.59 16.81
C TYR A 85 8.28 -18.57 15.67
N GLY A 86 7.84 -18.30 14.44
CA GLY A 86 8.12 -19.12 13.26
C GLY A 86 9.61 -19.23 12.90
N ALA A 87 10.42 -18.25 13.30
CA ALA A 87 11.87 -18.25 13.11
C ALA A 87 12.63 -19.17 14.09
N SER A 88 11.93 -19.77 15.08
CA SER A 88 12.56 -20.67 16.06
C SER A 88 13.00 -21.99 15.42
N ASP A 89 14.24 -22.41 15.68
CA ASP A 89 14.82 -23.66 15.13
C ASP A 89 14.17 -24.93 15.71
N GLN A 90 13.46 -24.83 16.83
CA GLN A 90 12.88 -25.98 17.54
C GLN A 90 11.51 -26.40 16.97
N LEU A 91 10.92 -25.61 16.08
CA LEU A 91 9.60 -25.88 15.54
C LEU A 91 9.61 -27.00 14.50
N LYS A 92 8.61 -27.87 14.57
CA LYS A 92 8.33 -28.87 13.55
C LYS A 92 7.61 -28.25 12.37
N ALA A 93 7.62 -28.94 11.22
CA ALA A 93 6.93 -28.50 10.01
C ALA A 93 5.43 -28.23 10.24
N GLU A 94 4.76 -29.06 11.07
CA GLU A 94 3.32 -28.89 11.38
C GLU A 94 3.04 -27.61 12.19
N ASP A 95 3.94 -27.26 13.13
CA ASP A 95 3.81 -26.02 13.91
C ASP A 95 3.98 -24.79 12.99
N ARG A 96 4.94 -24.85 12.06
CA ARG A 96 5.14 -23.80 11.05
C ARG A 96 3.97 -23.68 10.08
N LYS A 97 3.32 -24.78 9.69
CA LYS A 97 2.09 -24.75 8.87
C LYS A 97 0.95 -24.03 9.59
N THR A 98 0.85 -24.23 10.91
CA THR A 98 -0.14 -23.52 11.75
C THR A 98 0.15 -22.00 11.78
N ILE A 99 1.41 -21.63 11.98
CA ILE A 99 1.86 -20.21 11.94
C ILE A 99 1.58 -19.61 10.56
N LEU A 100 1.87 -20.33 9.48
CA LEU A 100 1.59 -19.89 8.11
C LEU A 100 0.10 -19.56 7.92
N THR A 101 -0.79 -20.45 8.35
CA THR A 101 -2.24 -20.23 8.26
C THR A 101 -2.68 -18.99 9.06
N GLN A 102 -2.07 -18.77 10.23
CA GLN A 102 -2.34 -17.58 11.05
C GLN A 102 -1.85 -16.30 10.34
N LEU A 103 -0.64 -16.30 9.79
CA LEU A 103 -0.10 -15.17 9.03
C LEU A 103 -0.97 -14.81 7.82
N GLU A 104 -1.42 -15.81 7.06
CA GLU A 104 -2.33 -15.60 5.93
C GLU A 104 -3.69 -15.02 6.38
N SER A 105 -4.18 -15.41 7.55
CA SER A 105 -5.40 -14.85 8.14
C SER A 105 -5.19 -13.39 8.58
N LEU A 106 -4.09 -13.09 9.27
CA LEU A 106 -3.74 -11.74 9.72
C LEU A 106 -3.53 -10.80 8.53
N ARG A 107 -2.89 -11.29 7.45
CA ARG A 107 -2.76 -10.54 6.19
C ARG A 107 -4.12 -10.10 5.65
N LYS A 108 -5.09 -11.01 5.59
CA LYS A 108 -6.45 -10.69 5.14
C LYS A 108 -7.14 -9.66 6.04
N GLN A 109 -6.88 -9.72 7.36
CA GLN A 109 -7.44 -8.77 8.30
C GLN A 109 -6.89 -7.34 8.07
N ILE A 110 -5.57 -7.18 7.82
CA ILE A 110 -4.99 -5.86 7.47
C ILE A 110 -5.73 -5.22 6.30
N TYR A 111 -5.97 -5.98 5.23
CA TYR A 111 -6.68 -5.47 4.06
C TYR A 111 -8.14 -5.13 4.37
N SER A 112 -8.78 -5.90 5.25
CA SER A 112 -10.14 -5.62 5.70
C SER A 112 -10.21 -4.30 6.47
N GLU A 113 -9.27 -4.06 7.39
CA GLU A 113 -9.20 -2.81 8.15
C GLU A 113 -8.89 -1.61 7.24
N GLY A 114 -8.04 -1.77 6.24
CA GLY A 114 -7.78 -0.72 5.22
C GLY A 114 -9.02 -0.34 4.41
N ASN A 115 -10.02 -1.24 4.32
CA ASN A 115 -11.29 -1.01 3.66
C ASN A 115 -12.43 -0.59 4.60
N SER A 116 -12.12 -0.23 5.85
CA SER A 116 -13.13 0.23 6.83
C SER A 116 -13.94 1.37 6.29
N ASP A 117 -15.24 1.36 6.58
CA ASP A 117 -16.17 2.34 6.07
C ASP A 117 -17.09 2.92 7.16
N HIS A 118 -17.46 4.18 6.98
CA HIS A 118 -18.51 4.87 7.73
C HIS A 118 -19.66 5.19 6.78
N ALA A 119 -20.84 4.65 7.05
CA ALA A 119 -22.05 4.85 6.24
C ALA A 119 -21.84 4.59 4.73
N GLY A 120 -21.06 3.55 4.37
CA GLY A 120 -20.74 3.18 2.99
C GLY A 120 -19.66 4.03 2.32
N ARG A 121 -18.99 4.90 3.08
CA ARG A 121 -17.84 5.71 2.63
C ARG A 121 -16.57 5.21 3.28
N THR A 122 -15.56 4.84 2.48
CA THR A 122 -14.25 4.40 2.98
C THR A 122 -13.51 5.55 3.66
N VAL A 123 -12.88 5.24 4.81
CA VAL A 123 -12.26 6.28 5.66
C VAL A 123 -10.80 6.57 5.29
N PHE A 124 -10.09 5.64 4.60
CA PHE A 124 -8.67 5.77 4.25
C PHE A 124 -8.40 6.16 2.79
N THR A 125 -9.44 6.41 2.01
CA THR A 125 -9.30 6.74 0.58
C THR A 125 -9.32 8.24 0.29
N GLY A 126 -9.07 9.06 1.33
CA GLY A 126 -9.07 10.50 1.22
C GLY A 126 -10.42 11.03 0.77
N TYR A 127 -10.43 11.87 -0.27
CA TYR A 127 -11.66 12.44 -0.83
C TYR A 127 -12.52 11.42 -1.62
N ARG A 128 -11.89 10.35 -2.15
CA ARG A 128 -12.55 9.35 -3.02
C ARG A 128 -13.19 8.22 -2.21
N THR A 129 -14.13 8.55 -1.36
CA THR A 129 -14.74 7.65 -0.37
C THR A 129 -15.66 6.57 -0.94
N ASN A 130 -15.97 6.60 -2.24
CA ASN A 130 -16.86 5.66 -2.92
C ASN A 130 -16.15 4.39 -3.44
N CYS A 131 -14.83 4.31 -3.30
CA CYS A 131 -14.03 3.17 -3.73
C CYS A 131 -13.30 2.55 -2.55
N LYS A 132 -13.03 1.24 -2.62
CA LYS A 132 -12.22 0.56 -1.60
C LYS A 132 -10.73 0.85 -1.82
N LEU A 133 -9.94 0.79 -0.75
CA LEU A 133 -8.50 1.02 -0.79
C LEU A 133 -7.75 -0.11 -1.52
N THR A 134 -8.24 -1.33 -1.37
CA THR A 134 -7.63 -2.53 -1.97
C THR A 134 -8.55 -3.15 -3.02
N PHE A 135 -7.96 -3.93 -3.92
CA PHE A 135 -8.72 -4.79 -4.82
C PHE A 135 -9.40 -5.90 -4.02
N MET A 136 -10.72 -6.06 -4.17
CA MET A 136 -11.52 -7.04 -3.42
C MET A 136 -11.43 -8.45 -4.02
N GLU A 137 -11.18 -8.53 -5.33
CA GLU A 137 -11.06 -9.75 -6.12
C GLU A 137 -9.83 -9.65 -7.02
N ASP A 138 -9.41 -10.79 -7.58
CA ASP A 138 -8.30 -10.82 -8.54
C ASP A 138 -8.74 -10.20 -9.87
N GLU A 139 -8.07 -9.14 -10.27
CA GLU A 139 -8.38 -8.39 -11.50
C GLU A 139 -7.28 -8.54 -12.55
N SER A 140 -7.36 -9.60 -13.35
CA SER A 140 -6.33 -9.96 -14.34
C SER A 140 -6.22 -9.00 -15.53
N ASN A 141 -7.26 -8.22 -15.82
CA ASN A 141 -7.31 -7.33 -16.98
C ASN A 141 -6.99 -5.88 -16.66
N THR A 142 -7.03 -5.50 -15.39
CA THR A 142 -6.74 -4.15 -14.93
C THR A 142 -5.26 -3.85 -15.12
N GLU A 143 -4.95 -2.70 -15.73
CA GLU A 143 -3.59 -2.31 -16.09
C GLU A 143 -3.35 -0.83 -15.75
N TYR A 144 -2.28 -0.57 -15.01
CA TYR A 144 -1.85 0.78 -14.64
C TYR A 144 -0.43 1.05 -15.10
N ASN A 145 -0.21 2.28 -15.59
CA ASN A 145 1.12 2.87 -15.62
C ASN A 145 1.33 3.62 -14.30
N ILE A 146 2.40 3.31 -13.58
CA ILE A 146 2.66 3.79 -12.22
C ILE A 146 4.01 4.50 -12.18
N GLN A 147 4.05 5.67 -11.55
CA GLN A 147 5.26 6.43 -11.26
C GLN A 147 5.52 6.38 -9.76
N GLN A 148 6.59 5.71 -9.36
CA GLN A 148 6.97 5.56 -7.96
C GLN A 148 8.33 6.19 -7.71
N LYS A 149 8.39 7.08 -6.72
CA LYS A 149 9.62 7.75 -6.28
C LYS A 149 10.21 7.05 -5.08
N PHE A 150 11.52 6.94 -5.08
CA PHE A 150 12.31 6.37 -4.00
C PHE A 150 13.42 7.33 -3.60
N SER A 151 13.75 7.33 -2.32
CA SER A 151 14.89 8.03 -1.76
C SER A 151 16.05 7.05 -1.50
N TYR A 152 17.21 7.56 -1.20
CA TYR A 152 18.34 6.74 -0.77
C TYR A 152 18.05 5.96 0.53
N GLU A 153 17.07 6.36 1.34
CA GLU A 153 16.65 5.70 2.58
C GLU A 153 15.85 4.41 2.30
N ASP A 154 15.27 4.29 1.11
CA ASP A 154 14.53 3.11 0.67
C ASP A 154 15.46 1.99 0.16
N ILE A 155 16.78 2.25 0.08
CA ILE A 155 17.78 1.28 -0.30
C ILE A 155 18.11 0.38 0.88
N GLY A 156 17.64 -0.86 0.84
CA GLY A 156 17.83 -1.85 1.89
C GLY A 156 18.66 -3.05 1.45
N GLU A 157 19.47 -3.59 2.37
CA GLU A 157 20.21 -4.85 2.15
C GLU A 157 19.23 -6.04 2.11
N HIS A 158 19.41 -6.92 1.14
CA HIS A 158 18.67 -8.17 1.02
C HIS A 158 19.59 -9.35 0.70
N ARG A 159 19.18 -10.54 1.20
CA ARG A 159 19.91 -11.79 1.03
C ARG A 159 19.16 -12.71 0.09
N TYR A 160 19.81 -13.05 -0.99
CA TYR A 160 19.29 -13.98 -1.99
C TYR A 160 19.98 -15.34 -1.83
N TYR A 161 19.19 -16.39 -1.76
CA TYR A 161 19.70 -17.76 -1.65
C TYR A 161 19.60 -18.45 -3.00
N ASP A 162 20.70 -19.07 -3.40
CA ASP A 162 20.79 -19.87 -4.60
C ASP A 162 21.21 -21.30 -4.25
N GLY A 163 20.65 -22.26 -4.99
CA GLY A 163 20.88 -23.67 -4.74
C GLY A 163 19.77 -24.27 -3.88
N GLN A 164 18.71 -24.75 -4.52
CA GLN A 164 17.77 -25.65 -3.87
C GLN A 164 18.33 -27.07 -3.95
N VAL A 165 18.28 -27.78 -2.81
CA VAL A 165 18.57 -29.22 -2.79
C VAL A 165 17.42 -29.92 -3.52
N GLU A 166 17.71 -30.51 -4.68
CA GLU A 166 16.78 -31.36 -5.40
C GLU A 166 16.89 -32.79 -4.89
N LEU A 167 15.74 -33.41 -4.61
CA LEU A 167 15.71 -34.84 -4.24
C LEU A 167 15.93 -35.66 -5.49
N LYS A 168 17.06 -36.37 -5.51
CA LYS A 168 17.48 -37.18 -6.67
C LYS A 168 16.99 -38.64 -6.53
N THR A 169 16.87 -39.31 -7.65
CA THR A 169 16.53 -40.73 -7.73
C THR A 169 17.64 -41.61 -7.15
N ALA A 170 17.33 -42.89 -6.85
CA ALA A 170 18.33 -43.83 -6.33
C ALA A 170 19.51 -44.06 -7.28
N GLU A 171 19.25 -44.02 -8.60
CA GLU A 171 20.32 -44.13 -9.62
C GLU A 171 21.24 -42.91 -9.60
N GLU A 172 20.70 -41.70 -9.52
CA GLU A 172 21.47 -40.46 -9.44
C GLU A 172 22.25 -40.37 -8.12
N MET A 173 21.66 -40.81 -6.99
CA MET A 173 22.33 -40.83 -5.69
C MET A 173 23.43 -41.90 -5.61
N SER A 174 23.41 -42.94 -6.44
CA SER A 174 24.48 -43.94 -6.53
C SER A 174 25.73 -43.45 -7.23
N GLN A 175 25.64 -42.35 -7.98
CA GLN A 175 26.73 -41.68 -8.63
C GLN A 175 27.35 -40.63 -7.71
N LYS A 176 28.65 -40.30 -7.94
CA LYS A 176 29.32 -39.23 -7.17
C LYS A 176 28.63 -37.91 -7.47
N VAL A 177 27.78 -37.46 -6.56
CA VAL A 177 27.08 -36.16 -6.66
C VAL A 177 28.05 -35.08 -6.11
N THR A 178 28.37 -34.11 -6.92
CA THR A 178 28.93 -32.86 -6.40
C THR A 178 27.82 -32.10 -5.68
N THR A 179 28.01 -31.85 -4.40
CA THR A 179 27.12 -30.94 -3.65
C THR A 179 27.12 -29.61 -4.40
N SER A 180 25.93 -29.20 -4.86
CA SER A 180 25.77 -27.80 -5.26
C SER A 180 25.78 -27.01 -3.96
N ASP A 181 26.90 -26.33 -3.68
CA ASP A 181 26.98 -25.44 -2.54
C ASP A 181 25.85 -24.40 -2.67
N THR A 182 24.99 -24.33 -1.66
CA THR A 182 24.03 -23.24 -1.55
C THR A 182 24.84 -21.95 -1.41
N LYS A 183 24.63 -21.02 -2.35
CA LYS A 183 25.30 -19.72 -2.29
C LYS A 183 24.33 -18.68 -1.78
N GLN A 184 24.84 -17.79 -0.95
CA GLN A 184 24.13 -16.61 -0.51
C GLN A 184 24.75 -15.41 -1.21
N TYR A 185 23.91 -14.59 -1.82
CA TYR A 185 24.29 -13.30 -2.37
C TYR A 185 23.65 -12.22 -1.52
N THR A 186 24.39 -11.19 -1.19
CA THR A 186 23.91 -10.03 -0.45
C THR A 186 24.05 -8.81 -1.35
N TYR A 187 22.95 -8.16 -1.65
CA TYR A 187 22.87 -6.95 -2.44
C TYR A 187 21.94 -5.95 -1.81
N ASP A 188 22.20 -4.68 -2.05
CA ASP A 188 21.24 -3.63 -1.79
C ASP A 188 20.14 -3.66 -2.85
N ARG A 189 18.89 -3.39 -2.44
CA ARG A 189 17.76 -3.33 -3.35
C ARG A 189 16.83 -2.15 -3.06
N ILE A 190 16.11 -1.73 -4.08
CA ILE A 190 14.90 -0.93 -3.97
C ILE A 190 13.74 -1.85 -4.36
N ARG A 191 12.71 -1.92 -3.50
CA ARG A 191 11.54 -2.77 -3.74
C ARG A 191 10.33 -1.91 -4.12
N LEU A 192 9.68 -2.22 -5.24
CA LEU A 192 8.46 -1.56 -5.67
C LEU A 192 7.27 -1.99 -4.80
N ALA A 193 6.20 -1.21 -4.80
CA ALA A 193 4.95 -1.56 -4.12
C ALA A 193 4.28 -2.83 -4.68
N TYR A 194 4.63 -3.24 -5.89
CA TYR A 194 4.04 -4.39 -6.58
C TYR A 194 5.11 -5.34 -7.09
N GLY A 195 4.75 -6.62 -7.18
CA GLY A 195 5.45 -7.64 -7.97
C GLY A 195 4.73 -7.91 -9.30
N ASN A 196 5.26 -8.86 -10.09
CA ASN A 196 4.73 -9.22 -11.39
C ASN A 196 4.55 -8.01 -12.31
N ILE A 197 5.63 -7.25 -12.49
CA ILE A 197 5.67 -6.03 -13.29
C ILE A 197 5.59 -6.38 -14.78
N GLY A 198 4.73 -5.68 -15.50
CA GLY A 198 4.56 -5.86 -16.95
C GLY A 198 5.77 -5.34 -17.72
N SER A 199 6.11 -4.08 -17.55
CA SER A 199 7.29 -3.46 -18.17
C SER A 199 7.91 -2.38 -17.29
N LEU A 200 9.22 -2.21 -17.36
CA LEU A 200 9.94 -1.06 -16.79
C LEU A 200 10.27 -0.10 -17.95
N LYS A 201 10.11 1.19 -17.72
CA LYS A 201 10.44 2.22 -18.73
C LYS A 201 11.77 2.88 -18.42
N ASP A 202 12.53 3.18 -19.47
CA ASP A 202 13.76 3.97 -19.38
C ASP A 202 13.47 5.46 -19.14
N LYS A 203 14.52 6.26 -19.02
CA LYS A 203 14.43 7.72 -18.83
C LYS A 203 13.72 8.46 -19.98
N ASP A 204 13.63 7.86 -21.16
CA ASP A 204 12.97 8.43 -22.34
C ASP A 204 11.53 7.90 -22.50
N GLY A 205 11.06 7.05 -21.57
CA GLY A 205 9.71 6.48 -21.53
C GLY A 205 9.54 5.24 -22.41
N ASN A 206 10.62 4.65 -22.94
CA ASN A 206 10.56 3.43 -23.73
C ASN A 206 10.64 2.20 -22.80
N GLU A 207 9.97 1.14 -23.20
CA GLU A 207 10.06 -0.15 -22.49
C GLU A 207 11.47 -0.76 -22.61
N ILE A 208 12.02 -1.19 -21.47
CA ILE A 208 13.27 -1.97 -21.44
C ILE A 208 12.90 -3.45 -21.58
N ALA A 209 13.25 -4.05 -22.72
CA ALA A 209 12.95 -5.45 -22.97
C ALA A 209 13.76 -6.38 -22.05
N VAL A 210 13.20 -7.56 -21.73
CA VAL A 210 13.87 -8.60 -20.93
C VAL A 210 15.20 -9.01 -21.57
N GLY A 211 16.26 -9.10 -20.75
CA GLY A 211 17.63 -9.38 -21.18
C GLY A 211 18.33 -8.21 -21.87
N LYS A 212 17.74 -7.02 -21.83
CA LYS A 212 18.34 -5.78 -22.36
C LYS A 212 18.64 -4.81 -21.24
N THR A 213 19.60 -3.93 -21.49
CA THR A 213 19.98 -2.84 -20.59
C THR A 213 19.38 -1.54 -21.10
N GLY A 214 18.70 -0.83 -20.21
CA GLY A 214 18.20 0.54 -20.40
C GLY A 214 18.87 1.47 -19.40
N THR A 215 18.51 2.76 -19.43
CA THR A 215 19.05 3.77 -18.54
C THR A 215 17.93 4.42 -17.76
N LEU A 216 18.04 4.43 -16.44
CA LEU A 216 17.18 5.19 -15.52
C LEU A 216 17.91 6.46 -15.09
N SER A 217 17.17 7.51 -14.77
CA SER A 217 17.73 8.74 -14.20
C SER A 217 17.53 8.77 -12.69
N TYR A 218 18.55 9.25 -11.97
CA TYR A 218 18.42 9.59 -10.56
C TYR A 218 18.79 11.06 -10.34
N HIS A 219 18.19 11.69 -9.34
CA HIS A 219 18.38 13.10 -9.03
C HIS A 219 19.04 13.26 -7.67
N TYR A 220 19.98 14.20 -7.58
CA TYR A 220 20.68 14.52 -6.35
C TYR A 220 21.07 15.98 -6.28
N THR A 221 21.40 16.46 -5.10
CA THR A 221 21.93 17.82 -4.91
C THR A 221 23.43 17.71 -4.61
N ASP A 222 24.24 18.40 -5.38
CA ASP A 222 25.68 18.40 -5.18
C ASP A 222 26.10 19.25 -3.94
N ASN A 223 27.37 19.18 -3.57
CA ASN A 223 27.93 19.90 -2.41
C ASN A 223 27.81 21.43 -2.52
N THR A 224 27.47 21.95 -3.70
CA THR A 224 27.24 23.38 -3.93
C THR A 224 25.77 23.78 -3.80
N GLY A 225 24.89 22.80 -3.57
CA GLY A 225 23.44 23.00 -3.52
C GLY A 225 22.77 22.97 -4.91
N ALA A 226 23.49 22.61 -5.98
CA ALA A 226 22.94 22.54 -7.31
C ALA A 226 22.28 21.16 -7.57
N ALA A 227 21.08 21.18 -8.13
CA ALA A 227 20.40 19.96 -8.56
C ALA A 227 21.15 19.35 -9.76
N LYS A 228 21.40 18.06 -9.68
CA LYS A 228 22.09 17.24 -10.69
C LYS A 228 21.28 16.00 -11.01
N THR A 229 21.52 15.47 -12.18
CA THR A 229 20.96 14.20 -12.64
C THR A 229 22.10 13.27 -13.01
N GLY A 230 22.01 12.03 -12.55
CA GLY A 230 22.91 10.94 -12.95
C GLY A 230 22.13 9.85 -13.68
N ASP A 231 22.86 9.01 -14.36
CA ASP A 231 22.33 7.88 -15.14
C ASP A 231 22.69 6.55 -14.45
N LEU A 232 21.72 5.65 -14.33
CA LEU A 232 21.89 4.29 -13.80
C LEU A 232 21.52 3.29 -14.90
N ASN A 233 22.46 2.45 -15.30
CA ASN A 233 22.23 1.39 -16.26
C ASN A 233 21.52 0.22 -15.58
N VAL A 234 20.41 -0.25 -16.15
CA VAL A 234 19.57 -1.30 -15.57
C VAL A 234 19.31 -2.40 -16.59
N THR A 235 19.63 -3.65 -16.23
CA THR A 235 19.31 -4.82 -17.04
C THR A 235 18.05 -5.49 -16.48
N VAL A 236 17.06 -5.77 -17.33
CA VAL A 236 15.79 -6.36 -16.93
C VAL A 236 15.81 -7.87 -17.03
N TYR A 237 15.38 -8.55 -15.96
CA TYR A 237 15.21 -10.01 -15.87
C TYR A 237 13.74 -10.35 -15.63
N GLU A 238 13.27 -11.46 -16.19
CA GLU A 238 11.88 -11.90 -15.98
C GLU A 238 11.70 -12.46 -14.57
N THR A 239 12.60 -13.33 -14.13
CA THR A 239 12.55 -14.01 -12.84
C THR A 239 13.81 -13.81 -12.01
N GLU A 240 13.70 -14.02 -10.70
CA GLU A 240 14.84 -14.02 -9.79
C GLU A 240 15.88 -15.12 -10.15
N ASP A 241 15.40 -16.26 -10.63
CA ASP A 241 16.29 -17.35 -11.07
C ASP A 241 17.11 -16.98 -12.31
N ASP A 242 16.54 -16.22 -13.24
CA ASP A 242 17.29 -15.75 -14.41
C ASP A 242 18.36 -14.72 -14.02
N TRP A 243 18.04 -13.84 -13.08
CA TRP A 243 19.02 -12.94 -12.49
C TRP A 243 20.12 -13.69 -11.74
N LYS A 244 19.80 -14.71 -10.91
CA LYS A 244 20.80 -15.55 -10.22
C LYS A 244 21.75 -16.24 -11.19
N LYS A 245 21.26 -16.73 -12.32
CA LYS A 245 22.10 -17.29 -13.39
C LYS A 245 23.08 -16.24 -13.94
N ALA A 246 22.61 -15.00 -14.13
CA ALA A 246 23.47 -13.91 -14.58
C ALA A 246 24.54 -13.54 -13.54
N VAL A 247 24.18 -13.48 -12.25
CA VAL A 247 25.13 -13.25 -11.14
C VAL A 247 26.20 -14.35 -11.11
N LYS A 248 25.80 -15.62 -11.24
CA LYS A 248 26.77 -16.75 -11.32
C LYS A 248 27.74 -16.63 -12.50
N ALA A 249 27.25 -16.09 -13.60
CA ALA A 249 28.07 -15.86 -14.81
C ALA A 249 28.96 -14.60 -14.73
N GLY A 250 28.88 -13.84 -13.61
CA GLY A 250 29.61 -12.58 -13.43
C GLY A 250 29.05 -11.41 -14.23
N ASN A 251 27.78 -11.46 -14.61
CA ASN A 251 27.14 -10.45 -15.44
C ASN A 251 26.42 -9.35 -14.62
N MET A 252 26.54 -9.34 -13.28
CA MET A 252 26.00 -8.25 -12.45
C MET A 252 27.02 -7.10 -12.45
N PRO A 253 26.70 -5.93 -13.04
CA PRO A 253 27.61 -4.80 -13.04
C PRO A 253 27.65 -4.15 -11.66
N GLU A 254 28.86 -3.78 -11.20
CA GLU A 254 29.06 -3.11 -9.91
C GLU A 254 28.47 -1.67 -9.92
N ASP A 255 28.57 -0.97 -11.05
CA ASP A 255 28.10 0.41 -11.27
C ASP A 255 26.66 0.51 -11.81
N GLY A 256 25.97 -0.62 -11.96
CA GLY A 256 24.63 -0.72 -12.53
C GLY A 256 23.64 -1.40 -11.61
N ALA A 257 22.49 -1.75 -12.17
CA ALA A 257 21.43 -2.44 -11.46
C ALA A 257 20.79 -3.55 -12.31
N ALA A 258 20.12 -4.47 -11.65
CA ALA A 258 19.26 -5.48 -12.24
C ALA A 258 17.83 -5.26 -11.78
N PHE A 259 16.88 -5.25 -12.71
CA PHE A 259 15.46 -5.19 -12.39
C PHE A 259 14.81 -6.55 -12.60
N ILE A 260 14.19 -7.08 -11.54
CA ILE A 260 13.51 -8.39 -11.55
C ILE A 260 12.01 -8.16 -11.62
N LYS A 261 11.39 -8.48 -12.75
CA LYS A 261 9.96 -8.22 -12.98
C LYS A 261 9.05 -9.01 -12.03
N SER A 262 9.34 -10.29 -11.82
CA SER A 262 8.50 -11.16 -10.98
C SER A 262 8.42 -10.68 -9.53
N THR A 263 9.52 -10.21 -8.98
CA THR A 263 9.58 -9.71 -7.60
C THR A 263 9.38 -8.19 -7.50
N GLY A 264 9.46 -7.45 -8.61
CA GLY A 264 9.38 -5.99 -8.60
C GLY A 264 10.51 -5.36 -7.78
N GLU A 265 11.75 -5.83 -7.99
CA GLU A 265 12.93 -5.37 -7.26
C GLU A 265 13.97 -4.82 -8.21
N LEU A 266 14.54 -3.68 -7.83
CA LEU A 266 15.74 -3.12 -8.44
C LEU A 266 16.92 -3.45 -7.56
N VAL A 267 17.71 -4.46 -7.95
CA VAL A 267 18.90 -4.92 -7.24
C VAL A 267 20.08 -4.09 -7.71
N LEU A 268 20.78 -3.45 -6.78
CA LEU A 268 21.88 -2.52 -7.07
C LEU A 268 23.22 -3.23 -6.98
N GLY A 269 24.12 -2.92 -7.90
CA GLY A 269 25.54 -3.22 -7.74
C GLY A 269 26.16 -2.40 -6.60
N ASN A 270 27.27 -2.85 -6.04
CA ASN A 270 27.85 -2.22 -4.85
C ASN A 270 28.22 -0.75 -5.10
N GLU A 271 28.88 -0.45 -6.23
CA GLU A 271 29.25 0.93 -6.58
C GLU A 271 28.03 1.81 -6.87
N ALA A 272 27.01 1.25 -7.52
CA ALA A 272 25.75 1.97 -7.77
C ALA A 272 25.04 2.31 -6.46
N SER A 273 24.95 1.35 -5.54
CA SER A 273 24.33 1.56 -4.23
C SER A 273 25.08 2.62 -3.41
N GLU A 274 26.40 2.52 -3.34
CA GLU A 274 27.23 3.52 -2.65
C GLU A 274 27.05 4.92 -3.25
N THR A 275 27.03 5.02 -4.57
CA THR A 275 26.83 6.30 -5.27
C THR A 275 25.48 6.93 -4.94
N LEU A 276 24.40 6.15 -4.96
CA LEU A 276 23.06 6.63 -4.63
C LEU A 276 22.95 7.04 -3.16
N LYS A 277 23.51 6.25 -2.23
CA LYS A 277 23.50 6.55 -0.79
C LYS A 277 24.34 7.79 -0.45
N GLN A 278 25.55 7.91 -0.99
CA GLN A 278 26.46 9.04 -0.72
C GLN A 278 25.94 10.36 -1.30
N SER A 279 25.34 10.33 -2.48
CA SER A 279 24.74 11.49 -3.11
C SER A 279 23.35 11.86 -2.55
N LYS A 280 22.79 11.04 -1.64
CA LYS A 280 21.42 11.15 -1.15
C LYS A 280 20.43 11.27 -2.31
N ALA A 281 20.59 10.42 -3.29
CA ALA A 281 19.83 10.47 -4.53
C ALA A 281 18.37 10.07 -4.32
N SER A 282 17.53 10.60 -5.19
CA SER A 282 16.17 10.10 -5.41
C SER A 282 16.08 9.50 -6.81
N ILE A 283 15.38 8.40 -6.94
CA ILE A 283 15.12 7.74 -8.22
C ILE A 283 13.62 7.61 -8.44
N GLU A 284 13.18 7.87 -9.66
CA GLU A 284 11.79 7.68 -10.06
C GLU A 284 11.72 6.52 -11.06
N LEU A 285 10.90 5.53 -10.72
CA LEU A 285 10.65 4.37 -11.56
C LEU A 285 9.27 4.48 -12.19
N ASN A 286 9.23 4.37 -13.52
CA ASN A 286 8.00 4.35 -14.29
C ASN A 286 7.83 2.94 -14.87
N TYR A 287 6.70 2.30 -14.52
CA TYR A 287 6.45 0.92 -14.91
C TYR A 287 4.96 0.66 -15.17
N ASP A 288 4.69 -0.33 -16.01
CA ASP A 288 3.34 -0.81 -16.24
C ASP A 288 3.11 -2.10 -15.42
N LYS A 289 1.99 -2.14 -14.71
CA LYS A 289 1.54 -3.34 -14.00
C LYS A 289 0.19 -3.78 -14.53
N LYS A 290 0.12 -5.05 -14.92
CA LYS A 290 -1.11 -5.71 -15.36
C LYS A 290 -1.47 -6.83 -14.41
N GLY A 291 -2.74 -6.90 -14.07
CA GLY A 291 -3.29 -7.86 -13.12
C GLY A 291 -2.96 -7.50 -11.67
N PHE A 292 -3.98 -7.47 -10.85
CA PHE A 292 -3.89 -7.19 -9.41
C PHE A 292 -4.55 -8.32 -8.64
N ASN A 293 -3.90 -8.75 -7.57
CA ASN A 293 -4.46 -9.79 -6.69
C ASN A 293 -5.38 -9.15 -5.64
N SER A 294 -6.33 -9.94 -5.16
CA SER A 294 -7.15 -9.53 -4.02
C SER A 294 -6.27 -9.13 -2.83
N GLY A 295 -6.54 -7.95 -2.30
CA GLY A 295 -5.80 -7.35 -1.19
C GLY A 295 -4.63 -6.45 -1.60
N GLU A 296 -4.19 -6.42 -2.85
CA GLU A 296 -3.24 -5.40 -3.30
C GLU A 296 -3.89 -4.02 -3.22
N VAL A 297 -3.12 -3.02 -2.78
CA VAL A 297 -3.60 -1.63 -2.71
C VAL A 297 -3.80 -1.06 -4.10
N ARG A 298 -4.73 -0.14 -4.23
CA ARG A 298 -4.97 0.55 -5.50
C ARG A 298 -3.95 1.66 -5.72
N PRO A 299 -3.29 1.73 -6.90
CA PRO A 299 -2.20 2.68 -7.15
C PRO A 299 -2.61 4.14 -6.98
N GLU A 300 -3.84 4.49 -7.32
CA GLU A 300 -4.36 5.86 -7.32
C GLU A 300 -4.41 6.54 -5.94
N TYR A 301 -4.23 5.79 -4.85
CA TYR A 301 -4.18 6.34 -3.50
C TYR A 301 -2.77 6.61 -2.99
N TYR A 302 -1.75 6.10 -3.70
CA TYR A 302 -0.35 6.19 -3.28
C TYR A 302 0.56 6.87 -4.28
N PHE A 303 0.27 6.75 -5.57
CA PHE A 303 1.20 7.13 -6.64
C PHE A 303 0.51 7.99 -7.71
N ASN A 304 1.32 8.75 -8.43
CA ASN A 304 0.89 9.26 -9.72
C ASN A 304 0.77 8.06 -10.66
N CYS A 305 -0.41 7.85 -11.22
CA CYS A 305 -0.65 6.70 -12.09
C CYS A 305 -1.71 7.00 -13.15
N THR A 306 -1.70 6.19 -14.19
CA THR A 306 -2.71 6.22 -15.24
C THR A 306 -3.31 4.85 -15.39
N ASP A 307 -4.62 4.73 -15.24
CA ASP A 307 -5.36 3.53 -15.62
C ASP A 307 -5.37 3.45 -17.15
N ILE A 308 -4.74 2.40 -17.68
CA ILE A 308 -4.62 2.12 -19.11
C ILE A 308 -5.38 0.86 -19.52
N THR A 309 -6.25 0.34 -18.64
CA THR A 309 -7.09 -0.83 -18.87
C THR A 309 -7.92 -0.68 -20.15
N ASP A 310 -8.50 0.50 -20.35
CA ASP A 310 -9.13 0.88 -21.63
C ASP A 310 -8.23 1.86 -22.39
N ALA A 311 -7.61 1.38 -23.45
CA ALA A 311 -6.72 2.19 -24.29
C ALA A 311 -7.38 3.48 -24.86
N LYS A 312 -8.73 3.50 -24.96
CA LYS A 312 -9.48 4.67 -25.48
C LYS A 312 -9.86 5.65 -24.38
N ASN A 313 -10.02 5.19 -23.16
CA ASN A 313 -10.48 6.00 -22.03
C ASN A 313 -9.47 5.88 -20.86
N LYS A 314 -8.27 6.41 -21.06
CA LYS A 314 -7.26 6.46 -20.01
C LYS A 314 -7.65 7.46 -18.94
N ILE A 315 -7.47 7.09 -17.68
CA ILE A 315 -7.76 7.94 -16.52
C ILE A 315 -6.46 8.18 -15.76
N THR A 316 -6.04 9.43 -15.70
CA THR A 316 -4.83 9.82 -14.95
C THR A 316 -5.21 10.28 -13.54
N TYR A 317 -4.48 9.80 -12.57
CA TYR A 317 -4.59 10.14 -11.16
C TYR A 317 -3.30 10.81 -10.71
N GLU A 318 -3.41 12.03 -10.22
CA GLU A 318 -2.29 12.81 -9.70
C GLU A 318 -2.38 12.85 -8.18
N LYS A 319 -1.47 12.15 -7.52
CA LYS A 319 -1.30 12.17 -6.07
C LYS A 319 -0.32 13.26 -5.64
N TYR A 320 0.67 13.54 -6.47
CA TYR A 320 1.72 14.53 -6.22
C TYR A 320 1.77 15.53 -7.37
N ASP A 321 1.99 16.79 -7.03
CA ASP A 321 2.20 17.87 -8.00
C ASP A 321 3.59 17.78 -8.67
N ALA A 322 3.87 18.67 -9.62
CA ALA A 322 5.16 18.72 -10.31
C ALA A 322 6.35 19.05 -9.38
N ASN A 323 6.11 19.58 -8.19
CA ASN A 323 7.11 19.87 -7.17
C ASN A 323 7.31 18.70 -6.19
N GLY A 324 6.50 17.65 -6.31
CA GLY A 324 6.51 16.50 -5.42
C GLY A 324 5.70 16.69 -4.14
N ASN A 325 4.89 17.75 -4.04
CA ASN A 325 3.99 17.94 -2.90
C ASN A 325 2.73 17.09 -3.11
N GLU A 326 2.26 16.47 -2.03
CA GLU A 326 1.02 15.71 -2.08
C GLU A 326 -0.17 16.64 -2.28
N ILE A 327 -1.08 16.23 -3.17
CA ILE A 327 -2.32 16.95 -3.46
C ILE A 327 -3.39 16.47 -2.49
N TYR A 328 -3.73 17.32 -1.52
CA TYR A 328 -4.78 17.06 -0.55
C TYR A 328 -6.11 17.64 -1.03
N GLN A 329 -7.17 16.87 -0.83
CA GLN A 329 -8.55 17.31 -0.95
C GLN A 329 -9.28 16.94 0.34
N ASP A 330 -9.64 17.96 1.12
CA ASP A 330 -10.22 17.78 2.44
C ASP A 330 -11.74 17.59 2.38
N ILE A 331 -12.24 16.75 3.27
CA ILE A 331 -13.66 16.64 3.60
C ILE A 331 -13.85 17.31 4.94
N ASP A 332 -14.44 18.52 4.89
CA ASP A 332 -14.61 19.36 6.05
C ASP A 332 -16.05 19.33 6.56
N TYR A 333 -16.21 19.08 7.84
CA TYR A 333 -17.46 19.26 8.57
C TYR A 333 -17.45 20.63 9.26
N ILE A 334 -18.47 21.43 9.01
CA ILE A 334 -18.68 22.69 9.75
C ILE A 334 -19.26 22.34 11.11
N ILE A 335 -18.48 22.54 12.18
CA ILE A 335 -18.83 22.17 13.56
C ILE A 335 -19.27 23.38 14.41
N ALA A 336 -18.89 24.58 13.98
CA ALA A 336 -19.32 25.85 14.59
C ALA A 336 -19.15 27.00 13.59
N VAL A 337 -19.60 28.18 13.98
CA VAL A 337 -19.40 29.41 13.18
C VAL A 337 -17.91 29.63 12.94
N ASN A 338 -17.48 29.61 11.68
CA ASN A 338 -16.09 29.75 11.24
C ASN A 338 -15.15 28.64 11.77
N GLN A 339 -15.67 27.46 12.11
CA GLN A 339 -14.85 26.31 12.50
C GLN A 339 -15.22 25.10 11.66
N THR A 340 -14.21 24.53 11.02
CA THR A 340 -14.30 23.29 10.26
C THR A 340 -13.41 22.23 10.90
N LEU A 341 -13.78 20.98 10.72
CA LEU A 341 -13.03 19.81 11.13
C LEU A 341 -12.85 18.91 9.92
N THR A 342 -11.62 18.70 9.49
CA THR A 342 -11.27 17.74 8.44
C THR A 342 -11.35 16.33 9.00
N VAL A 343 -12.04 15.43 8.33
CA VAL A 343 -12.29 14.07 8.82
C VAL A 343 -11.66 12.98 7.97
N ASN A 344 -11.39 13.25 6.70
CA ASN A 344 -10.79 12.25 5.81
C ASN A 344 -9.32 12.02 6.12
N THR A 345 -8.89 10.78 5.92
CA THR A 345 -7.51 10.33 6.08
C THR A 345 -7.05 9.72 4.78
N ASN A 346 -5.84 10.06 4.31
CA ASN A 346 -5.22 9.38 3.18
C ASN A 346 -4.49 8.13 3.66
N ALA A 347 -4.59 7.06 2.90
CA ALA A 347 -3.87 5.83 3.22
C ALA A 347 -2.35 6.04 3.27
N SER A 348 -1.80 6.87 2.37
CA SER A 348 -0.38 7.24 2.33
C SER A 348 0.16 7.85 3.62
N ASP A 349 -0.71 8.52 4.42
CA ASP A 349 -0.32 9.15 5.69
C ASP A 349 -0.26 8.17 6.86
N VAL A 350 -0.92 7.01 6.70
CA VAL A 350 -1.17 6.08 7.82
C VAL A 350 -0.37 4.79 7.67
N PHE A 351 -0.31 4.24 6.48
CA PHE A 351 0.40 2.99 6.22
C PHE A 351 1.01 2.98 4.81
N ASN A 352 2.20 2.39 4.74
CA ASN A 352 2.95 2.27 3.50
C ASN A 352 2.25 1.31 2.53
N ALA A 353 2.35 1.57 1.23
CA ALA A 353 1.91 0.67 0.17
C ALA A 353 2.56 -0.73 0.25
N ASP A 354 3.75 -0.82 0.84
CA ASP A 354 4.55 -2.04 0.95
C ASP A 354 4.12 -2.98 2.07
N ILE A 355 3.25 -2.56 2.99
CA ILE A 355 2.85 -3.37 4.16
C ILE A 355 2.40 -4.79 3.78
N GLY A 356 1.61 -4.90 2.70
CA GLY A 356 1.16 -6.19 2.21
C GLY A 356 2.30 -7.07 1.72
N ARG A 357 3.28 -6.48 1.05
CA ARG A 357 4.46 -7.18 0.54
C ARG A 357 5.42 -7.60 1.65
N ASP A 358 5.57 -6.81 2.70
CA ASP A 358 6.35 -7.19 3.88
C ASP A 358 5.78 -8.46 4.52
N VAL A 359 4.46 -8.52 4.66
CA VAL A 359 3.80 -9.72 5.19
C VAL A 359 3.94 -10.90 4.22
N ASP A 360 3.84 -10.68 2.91
CA ASP A 360 4.04 -11.73 1.90
C ASP A 360 5.48 -12.27 1.90
N GLU A 361 6.47 -11.42 2.09
CA GLU A 361 7.87 -11.83 2.21
C GLU A 361 8.10 -12.70 3.46
N MET A 362 7.49 -12.32 4.59
CA MET A 362 7.52 -13.13 5.82
C MET A 362 6.82 -14.49 5.62
N ILE A 363 5.66 -14.51 4.97
CA ILE A 363 4.93 -15.74 4.61
C ILE A 363 5.80 -16.64 3.73
N ASN A 364 6.45 -16.08 2.72
CA ASN A 364 7.32 -16.82 1.81
C ASN A 364 8.56 -17.39 2.53
N ALA A 365 9.15 -16.64 3.46
CA ALA A 365 10.25 -17.14 4.29
C ALA A 365 9.82 -18.34 5.16
N VAL A 366 8.63 -18.29 5.76
CA VAL A 366 8.08 -19.44 6.54
C VAL A 366 7.79 -20.62 5.61
N LYS A 367 7.23 -20.41 4.41
CA LYS A 367 7.01 -21.47 3.40
C LYS A 367 8.32 -22.13 3.00
N ALA A 368 9.36 -21.35 2.73
CA ALA A 368 10.68 -21.88 2.39
C ALA A 368 11.28 -22.73 3.52
N ALA A 369 11.09 -22.34 4.77
CA ALA A 369 11.51 -23.13 5.93
C ALA A 369 10.74 -24.44 6.07
N ILE A 370 9.44 -24.46 5.77
CA ILE A 370 8.60 -25.67 5.74
C ILE A 370 9.10 -26.62 4.63
N ASP A 371 9.31 -26.11 3.42
CA ASP A 371 9.78 -26.89 2.28
C ASP A 371 11.16 -27.51 2.56
N ALA A 372 12.06 -26.77 3.22
CA ALA A 372 13.36 -27.30 3.64
C ALA A 372 13.22 -28.45 4.64
N ASN A 373 12.35 -28.32 5.66
CA ASN A 373 12.08 -29.39 6.62
C ASN A 373 11.45 -30.62 5.97
N ASP A 374 10.46 -30.43 5.10
CA ASP A 374 9.83 -31.52 4.36
C ASP A 374 10.84 -32.28 3.48
N LYS A 375 11.84 -31.56 2.89
CA LYS A 375 12.94 -32.19 2.15
C LYS A 375 13.85 -33.00 3.06
N VAL A 376 14.22 -32.47 4.25
CA VAL A 376 15.04 -33.19 5.24
C VAL A 376 14.34 -34.48 5.68
N ASP A 377 13.05 -34.45 5.93
CA ASP A 377 12.31 -35.64 6.34
C ASP A 377 12.23 -36.67 5.22
N LYS A 378 12.00 -36.24 3.98
CA LYS A 378 12.07 -37.13 2.80
C LYS A 378 13.46 -37.76 2.63
N ILE A 379 14.54 -37.02 2.85
CA ILE A 379 15.92 -37.54 2.80
C ILE A 379 16.11 -38.63 3.87
N LYS A 380 15.66 -38.41 5.12
CA LYS A 380 15.70 -39.42 6.18
C LYS A 380 14.93 -40.68 5.80
N ASP A 381 13.74 -40.53 5.19
CA ASP A 381 12.97 -41.65 4.70
C ASP A 381 13.70 -42.42 3.58
N MET A 382 14.33 -41.68 2.63
CA MET A 382 15.15 -42.26 1.57
C MET A 382 16.33 -43.05 2.15
N MET A 383 17.02 -42.53 3.17
CA MET A 383 18.11 -43.23 3.85
C MET A 383 17.69 -44.59 4.45
N SER A 384 16.43 -44.74 4.81
CA SER A 384 15.89 -45.99 5.37
C SER A 384 15.48 -47.01 4.30
N GLN A 385 15.39 -46.61 3.03
CA GLN A 385 14.91 -47.48 1.94
C GLN A 385 16.04 -48.33 1.35
N ALA A 386 15.72 -49.57 1.03
CA ALA A 386 16.69 -50.52 0.43
C ALA A 386 17.29 -50.04 -0.90
N ALA A 387 16.51 -49.23 -1.67
CA ALA A 387 16.98 -48.67 -2.95
C ALA A 387 18.20 -47.72 -2.77
N TYR A 388 18.38 -47.14 -1.60
CA TYR A 388 19.46 -46.19 -1.27
C TYR A 388 20.49 -46.81 -0.30
N SER A 389 20.56 -48.13 -0.17
CA SER A 389 21.45 -48.82 0.78
C SER A 389 22.93 -48.86 0.33
N GLY A 390 23.23 -48.44 -0.89
CA GLY A 390 24.62 -48.37 -1.39
C GLY A 390 25.44 -47.30 -0.66
N VAL A 391 26.74 -47.56 -0.44
CA VAL A 391 27.63 -46.64 0.29
C VAL A 391 27.60 -45.23 -0.30
N SER A 392 27.74 -45.10 -1.62
CA SER A 392 27.70 -43.80 -2.32
C SER A 392 26.35 -43.09 -2.17
N ALA A 393 25.26 -43.84 -2.19
CA ALA A 393 23.93 -43.26 -2.00
C ALA A 393 23.74 -42.75 -0.58
N GLN A 394 24.20 -43.46 0.44
CA GLN A 394 24.16 -43.04 1.83
C GLN A 394 25.04 -41.80 2.10
N GLU A 395 26.25 -41.76 1.54
CA GLU A 395 27.15 -40.61 1.64
C GLU A 395 26.55 -39.37 0.97
N ASN A 396 25.85 -39.53 -0.17
CA ASN A 396 25.22 -38.43 -0.88
C ASN A 396 23.94 -37.93 -0.17
N LEU A 397 23.26 -38.77 0.58
CA LEU A 397 22.09 -38.39 1.37
C LEU A 397 22.46 -37.73 2.72
N GLN A 398 23.62 -38.01 3.28
CA GLN A 398 24.15 -37.34 4.48
C GLN A 398 24.60 -35.91 4.20
#